data_8db7a809da67b7e9f499eb0cfa626792
#
_entry.id   8db7a809da67b7e9f499eb0cfa626792
#
_cell.length_a   1.000
_cell.length_b   1.000
_cell.length_c   1.000
_cell.angle_alpha   90.00
_cell.angle_beta   90.00
_cell.angle_gamma   90.00
#
_symmetry.space_group_name_H-M   'P 1'
#
loop_
_entity.id
_entity.type
_entity.pdbx_description
1 polymer ?
#
loop_
_entity_poly.entity_id
_entity_poly.type
_entity_poly.pdbx_seq_one_letter_code
_entity_poly.pdbx_strand_id
1 'polypeptide(L)'
;IKQPLFKNNRGDLSAISWTSALDILTKKLNEKNENIYIITDNTTGTLDKLLDRFSSKIGAKRIKYETFSYEHIARANESSFGKRIIPTYKIDEANYLLSFGVDFLETWLSPQEYGFRFSKMHELKKGSKGKFVQIEPKLTLTGAKADDWVPAKPSTNLYLALGIINYIKKNKLNKKSVPSTFKNLSDYTLEKTSKITGISTESIKQIAVDFA
;
A
#
# COMPACT_ATOMS: atom_id res chain seq x y z
N ILE A 1 0.07 -31.15 -5.78
CA ILE A 1 1.22 -32.05 -6.08
C ILE A 1 1.62 -32.71 -4.77
N LYS A 2 1.56 -34.05 -4.72
CA LYS A 2 1.89 -34.80 -3.49
C LYS A 2 3.36 -35.24 -3.43
N GLN A 3 4.05 -35.27 -4.57
CA GLN A 3 5.44 -35.71 -4.72
C GLN A 3 6.12 -34.98 -5.88
N PRO A 4 7.46 -34.91 -5.90
CA PRO A 4 8.18 -34.31 -7.03
C PRO A 4 7.93 -35.06 -8.33
N LEU A 5 7.85 -34.29 -9.41
CA LEU A 5 7.73 -34.80 -10.77
C LEU A 5 8.96 -34.42 -11.58
N PHE A 6 9.50 -35.36 -12.34
CA PHE A 6 10.59 -35.15 -13.24
C PHE A 6 10.13 -35.29 -14.70
N LYS A 7 10.48 -34.34 -15.54
CA LYS A 7 10.18 -34.37 -16.96
C LYS A 7 11.36 -34.92 -17.72
N ASN A 8 11.18 -36.03 -18.40
CA ASN A 8 12.23 -36.65 -19.23
C ASN A 8 12.42 -35.88 -20.55
N ASN A 9 13.43 -36.29 -21.33
CA ASN A 9 13.74 -35.66 -22.64
C ASN A 9 12.60 -35.82 -23.68
N ARG A 10 11.67 -36.74 -23.49
CA ARG A 10 10.51 -36.93 -24.37
C ARG A 10 9.31 -36.09 -23.95
N GLY A 11 9.41 -35.41 -22.81
CA GLY A 11 8.34 -34.58 -22.29
C GLY A 11 7.41 -35.27 -21.28
N ASP A 12 7.63 -36.55 -21.00
CA ASP A 12 6.79 -37.31 -20.06
C ASP A 12 7.13 -36.96 -18.62
N LEU A 13 6.10 -36.81 -17.78
CA LEU A 13 6.25 -36.56 -16.34
C LEU A 13 6.20 -37.87 -15.57
N SER A 14 7.22 -38.13 -14.77
CA SER A 14 7.27 -39.29 -13.86
C SER A 14 7.51 -38.82 -12.43
N ALA A 15 6.92 -39.56 -11.48
CA ALA A 15 7.13 -39.34 -10.06
C ALA A 15 8.55 -39.78 -9.65
N ILE A 16 9.23 -38.94 -8.85
CA ILE A 16 10.54 -39.26 -8.28
C ILE A 16 10.53 -39.05 -6.76
N SER A 17 11.52 -39.61 -6.05
CA SER A 17 11.68 -39.36 -4.64
C SER A 17 12.17 -37.93 -4.36
N TRP A 18 11.90 -37.40 -3.16
CA TRP A 18 12.47 -36.12 -2.71
C TRP A 18 13.99 -36.10 -2.73
N THR A 19 14.63 -37.21 -2.34
CA THR A 19 16.09 -37.34 -2.39
C THR A 19 16.59 -37.17 -3.82
N SER A 20 16.03 -37.91 -4.77
CA SER A 20 16.41 -37.76 -6.19
C SER A 20 16.17 -36.34 -6.74
N ALA A 21 15.08 -35.71 -6.34
CA ALA A 21 14.78 -34.32 -6.76
C ALA A 21 15.83 -33.33 -6.23
N LEU A 22 16.21 -33.46 -4.97
CA LEU A 22 17.23 -32.62 -4.34
C LEU A 22 18.62 -32.85 -4.93
N ASP A 23 19.00 -34.10 -5.24
CA ASP A 23 20.28 -34.44 -5.90
C ASP A 23 20.37 -33.79 -7.29
N ILE A 24 19.31 -33.90 -8.08
CA ILE A 24 19.23 -33.28 -9.41
C ILE A 24 19.37 -31.76 -9.28
N LEU A 25 18.63 -31.13 -8.36
CA LEU A 25 18.70 -29.69 -8.13
C LEU A 25 20.08 -29.25 -7.68
N THR A 26 20.67 -29.96 -6.72
CA THR A 26 22.01 -29.64 -6.19
C THR A 26 23.07 -29.75 -7.27
N LYS A 27 22.99 -30.79 -8.10
CA LYS A 27 23.90 -30.93 -9.25
C LYS A 27 23.80 -29.75 -10.20
N LYS A 28 22.58 -29.34 -10.56
CA LYS A 28 22.34 -28.20 -11.43
C LYS A 28 22.81 -26.88 -10.84
N LEU A 29 22.62 -26.65 -9.55
CA LEU A 29 23.09 -25.43 -8.86
C LEU A 29 24.61 -25.36 -8.73
N ASN A 30 25.29 -26.52 -8.66
CA ASN A 30 26.75 -26.59 -8.61
C ASN A 30 27.43 -26.53 -9.99
N GLU A 31 26.69 -26.79 -11.08
CA GLU A 31 27.19 -26.48 -12.41
C GLU A 31 27.40 -24.95 -12.44
N LYS A 32 28.62 -24.47 -12.78
CA LYS A 32 28.96 -23.04 -12.88
C LYS A 32 28.12 -22.36 -13.95
N ASN A 33 26.90 -22.01 -13.60
CA ASN A 33 25.98 -21.23 -14.42
C ASN A 33 26.05 -19.76 -13.97
N GLU A 34 26.48 -18.89 -14.85
CA GLU A 34 26.70 -17.46 -14.55
C GLU A 34 25.41 -16.68 -14.27
N ASN A 35 24.23 -17.24 -14.49
CA ASN A 35 22.95 -16.55 -14.43
C ASN A 35 21.86 -17.33 -13.70
N ILE A 36 22.02 -17.50 -12.39
CA ILE A 36 20.95 -18.04 -11.54
C ILE A 36 20.10 -16.88 -11.02
N TYR A 37 18.79 -16.93 -11.27
CA TYR A 37 17.81 -15.98 -10.77
C TYR A 37 16.79 -16.69 -9.89
N ILE A 38 16.48 -16.10 -8.73
CA ILE A 38 15.40 -16.55 -7.84
C ILE A 38 14.33 -15.46 -7.85
N ILE A 39 13.17 -15.77 -8.40
CA ILE A 39 12.02 -14.86 -8.43
C ILE A 39 11.10 -15.25 -7.28
N THR A 40 10.80 -14.29 -6.42
CA THR A 40 9.87 -14.44 -5.29
C THR A 40 8.86 -13.30 -5.29
N ASP A 41 7.75 -13.49 -4.61
CA ASP A 41 6.95 -12.35 -4.19
C ASP A 41 7.65 -11.58 -3.04
N ASN A 42 6.97 -10.61 -2.46
CA ASN A 42 7.52 -9.82 -1.34
C ASN A 42 7.38 -10.60 -0.02
N THR A 43 8.26 -11.58 0.16
CA THR A 43 8.33 -12.34 1.42
C THR A 43 8.92 -11.49 2.55
N THR A 44 8.53 -11.79 3.78
CA THR A 44 9.03 -11.13 5.00
C THR A 44 9.45 -12.16 6.05
N GLY A 45 10.11 -11.69 7.11
CA GLY A 45 10.46 -12.51 8.28
C GLY A 45 11.52 -13.56 7.99
N THR A 46 11.32 -14.76 8.53
CA THR A 46 12.32 -15.85 8.48
C THR A 46 12.54 -16.40 7.08
N LEU A 47 11.47 -16.52 6.28
CA LEU A 47 11.56 -16.98 4.89
C LEU A 47 12.39 -16.02 4.04
N ASP A 48 12.19 -14.71 4.22
CA ASP A 48 12.96 -13.69 3.50
C ASP A 48 14.46 -13.80 3.77
N LYS A 49 14.83 -13.91 5.05
CA LYS A 49 16.22 -14.12 5.48
C LYS A 49 16.81 -15.43 4.94
N LEU A 50 16.02 -16.51 4.93
CA LEU A 50 16.45 -17.80 4.39
C LEU A 50 16.76 -17.71 2.89
N LEU A 51 15.85 -17.07 2.12
CA LEU A 51 16.00 -16.87 0.68
C LEU A 51 17.22 -16.00 0.35
N ASP A 52 17.47 -14.93 1.12
CA ASP A 52 18.67 -14.10 0.93
C ASP A 52 19.97 -14.87 1.21
N ARG A 53 20.00 -15.67 2.29
CA ARG A 53 21.16 -16.50 2.62
C ARG A 53 21.40 -17.59 1.58
N PHE A 54 20.33 -18.23 1.11
CA PHE A 54 20.41 -19.23 0.04
C PHE A 54 20.91 -18.63 -1.26
N SER A 55 20.32 -17.49 -1.70
CA SER A 55 20.72 -16.77 -2.91
C SER A 55 22.21 -16.40 -2.87
N SER A 56 22.65 -15.84 -1.74
CA SER A 56 24.06 -15.46 -1.55
C SER A 56 25.00 -16.67 -1.63
N LYS A 57 24.59 -17.81 -1.06
CA LYS A 57 25.42 -19.03 -1.03
C LYS A 57 25.61 -19.64 -2.42
N ILE A 58 24.62 -19.57 -3.28
CA ILE A 58 24.69 -20.15 -4.66
C ILE A 58 25.05 -19.09 -5.73
N GLY A 59 25.32 -17.84 -5.34
CA GLY A 59 25.63 -16.75 -6.28
C GLY A 59 24.43 -16.29 -7.12
N ALA A 60 23.22 -16.55 -6.67
CA ALA A 60 22.01 -16.19 -7.41
C ALA A 60 21.60 -14.72 -7.19
N LYS A 61 21.03 -14.11 -8.23
CA LYS A 61 20.33 -12.81 -8.12
C LYS A 61 18.89 -13.05 -7.72
N ARG A 62 18.49 -12.49 -6.56
CA ARG A 62 17.10 -12.52 -6.13
C ARG A 62 16.33 -11.32 -6.67
N ILE A 63 15.18 -11.57 -7.28
CA ILE A 63 14.26 -10.57 -7.82
C ILE A 63 12.94 -10.72 -7.04
N LYS A 64 12.54 -9.65 -6.35
CA LYS A 64 11.21 -9.58 -5.72
C LYS A 64 10.24 -8.97 -6.73
N TYR A 65 9.14 -9.65 -6.98
CA TYR A 65 8.08 -9.20 -7.90
C TYR A 65 6.76 -9.09 -7.14
N GLU A 66 6.12 -7.95 -7.26
CA GLU A 66 4.78 -7.70 -6.71
C GLU A 66 3.88 -7.18 -7.82
N THR A 67 2.69 -7.76 -7.95
CA THR A 67 1.66 -7.27 -8.88
C THR A 67 1.16 -5.89 -8.45
N PHE A 68 0.96 -5.68 -7.14
CA PHE A 68 0.61 -4.41 -6.53
C PHE A 68 1.74 -4.02 -5.57
N SER A 69 2.67 -3.22 -6.06
CA SER A 69 3.85 -2.83 -5.27
C SER A 69 3.54 -1.69 -4.32
N TYR A 70 4.04 -1.80 -3.09
CA TYR A 70 4.04 -0.72 -2.10
C TYR A 70 5.31 0.16 -2.16
N GLU A 71 6.10 -0.01 -3.19
CA GLU A 71 7.37 0.71 -3.39
C GLU A 71 7.19 2.24 -3.41
N HIS A 72 6.10 2.72 -3.99
CA HIS A 72 5.78 4.16 -4.00
C HIS A 72 5.54 4.72 -2.59
N ILE A 73 4.99 3.92 -1.65
CA ILE A 73 4.84 4.32 -0.24
C ILE A 73 6.22 4.41 0.41
N ALA A 74 7.08 3.41 0.21
CA ALA A 74 8.44 3.41 0.75
C ALA A 74 9.26 4.60 0.23
N ARG A 75 9.16 4.92 -1.06
CA ARG A 75 9.81 6.12 -1.67
C ARG A 75 9.25 7.43 -1.13
N ALA A 76 7.93 7.52 -0.94
CA ALA A 76 7.32 8.71 -0.37
C ALA A 76 7.80 8.94 1.07
N ASN A 77 7.93 7.87 1.87
CA ASN A 77 8.49 7.97 3.22
C ASN A 77 9.99 8.35 3.20
N GLU A 78 10.77 7.79 2.28
CA GLU A 78 12.17 8.17 2.10
C GLU A 78 12.30 9.67 1.77
N SER A 79 11.50 10.17 0.82
CA SER A 79 11.49 11.58 0.43
C SER A 79 11.03 12.51 1.56
N SER A 80 10.06 12.08 2.37
CA SER A 80 9.45 12.94 3.40
C SER A 80 10.15 12.86 4.75
N PHE A 81 10.69 11.69 5.10
CA PHE A 81 11.20 11.39 6.44
C PHE A 81 12.61 10.77 6.43
N GLY A 82 13.25 10.65 5.26
CA GLY A 82 14.60 10.08 5.11
C GLY A 82 14.69 8.57 5.37
N LYS A 83 13.54 7.85 5.40
CA LYS A 83 13.49 6.42 5.69
C LYS A 83 12.68 5.68 4.64
N ARG A 84 13.32 4.76 3.91
CA ARG A 84 12.65 3.89 2.92
C ARG A 84 11.98 2.70 3.60
N ILE A 85 10.83 2.94 4.18
CA ILE A 85 10.03 1.94 4.90
C ILE A 85 8.55 2.10 4.58
N ILE A 86 7.78 1.03 4.80
CA ILE A 86 6.33 1.10 4.85
C ILE A 86 5.95 1.32 6.31
N PRO A 87 5.30 2.45 6.66
CA PRO A 87 4.97 2.75 8.05
C PRO A 87 3.78 1.92 8.54
N THR A 88 3.71 1.71 9.84
CA THR A 88 2.49 1.25 10.49
C THR A 88 1.63 2.46 10.85
N TYR A 89 0.40 2.47 10.37
CA TYR A 89 -0.54 3.57 10.61
C TYR A 89 -1.37 3.28 11.87
N LYS A 90 -1.23 4.14 12.88
CA LYS A 90 -1.98 4.04 14.14
C LYS A 90 -3.36 4.68 14.03
N ILE A 91 -4.21 4.10 13.19
CA ILE A 91 -5.55 4.66 12.93
C ILE A 91 -6.46 4.58 14.16
N ASP A 92 -6.17 3.68 15.09
CA ASP A 92 -6.86 3.55 16.39
C ASP A 92 -6.69 4.78 17.31
N GLU A 93 -5.68 5.62 17.07
CA GLU A 93 -5.43 6.87 17.78
C GLU A 93 -6.03 8.09 17.07
N ALA A 94 -6.62 7.92 15.88
CA ALA A 94 -7.17 9.02 15.09
C ALA A 94 -8.64 9.34 15.47
N ASN A 95 -8.98 10.63 15.47
CA ASN A 95 -10.36 11.10 15.58
C ASN A 95 -11.00 11.32 14.20
N TYR A 96 -10.17 11.52 13.18
CA TYR A 96 -10.58 11.69 11.80
C TYR A 96 -9.63 10.92 10.87
N LEU A 97 -10.19 10.03 10.07
CA LEU A 97 -9.45 9.24 9.08
C LEU A 97 -9.89 9.65 7.67
N LEU A 98 -8.97 10.22 6.89
CA LEU A 98 -9.17 10.53 5.49
C LEU A 98 -8.36 9.58 4.64
N SER A 99 -9.01 8.72 3.88
CA SER A 99 -8.38 7.70 3.05
C SER A 99 -8.60 7.97 1.56
N PHE A 100 -7.55 7.83 0.78
CA PHE A 100 -7.53 8.04 -0.68
C PHE A 100 -7.36 6.70 -1.40
N GLY A 101 -8.47 5.99 -1.61
CA GLY A 101 -8.51 4.74 -2.37
C GLY A 101 -7.78 3.57 -1.73
N VAL A 102 -7.53 3.62 -0.43
CA VAL A 102 -6.85 2.55 0.30
C VAL A 102 -7.86 1.58 0.86
N ASP A 103 -7.87 0.35 0.34
CA ASP A 103 -8.78 -0.71 0.78
C ASP A 103 -8.18 -1.50 1.96
N PHE A 104 -8.00 -0.80 3.10
CA PHE A 104 -7.27 -1.32 4.25
C PHE A 104 -8.03 -2.37 5.05
N LEU A 105 -9.34 -2.54 4.84
CA LEU A 105 -10.13 -3.59 5.50
C LEU A 105 -10.15 -4.90 4.70
N GLU A 106 -9.68 -4.90 3.43
CA GLU A 106 -9.73 -6.09 2.58
C GLU A 106 -8.39 -6.49 1.98
N THR A 107 -7.73 -5.58 1.25
CA THR A 107 -6.60 -5.95 0.38
C THR A 107 -5.27 -5.28 0.70
N TRP A 108 -5.27 -4.22 1.50
CA TRP A 108 -4.07 -3.38 1.67
C TRP A 108 -3.26 -3.74 2.93
N LEU A 109 -1.95 -3.98 2.75
CA LEU A 109 -0.94 -4.29 3.78
C LEU A 109 -1.35 -5.43 4.74
N SER A 110 -2.07 -5.12 5.80
CA SER A 110 -2.48 -6.06 6.85
C SER A 110 -3.93 -5.82 7.25
N PRO A 111 -4.91 -6.36 6.51
CA PRO A 111 -6.33 -6.14 6.77
C PRO A 111 -6.76 -6.51 8.19
N GLN A 112 -6.16 -7.57 8.78
CA GLN A 112 -6.46 -8.00 10.14
C GLN A 112 -6.03 -6.95 11.17
N GLU A 113 -4.82 -6.40 11.04
CA GLU A 113 -4.33 -5.34 11.91
C GLU A 113 -5.17 -4.08 11.77
N TYR A 114 -5.41 -3.64 10.53
CA TYR A 114 -6.16 -2.42 10.28
C TYR A 114 -7.64 -2.56 10.62
N GLY A 115 -8.25 -3.74 10.44
CA GLY A 115 -9.60 -4.03 10.90
C GLY A 115 -9.74 -3.89 12.42
N PHE A 116 -8.77 -4.42 13.18
CA PHE A 116 -8.73 -4.26 14.63
C PHE A 116 -8.55 -2.79 15.05
N ARG A 117 -7.61 -2.07 14.43
CA ARG A 117 -7.37 -0.64 14.71
C ARG A 117 -8.57 0.22 14.34
N PHE A 118 -9.19 -0.06 13.19
CA PHE A 118 -10.39 0.64 12.74
C PHE A 118 -11.57 0.42 13.70
N SER A 119 -11.80 -0.81 14.17
CA SER A 119 -12.85 -1.07 15.13
C SER A 119 -12.70 -0.25 16.41
N LYS A 120 -11.46 -0.04 16.87
CA LYS A 120 -11.18 0.81 18.05
C LYS A 120 -11.39 2.30 17.77
N MET A 121 -11.00 2.78 16.58
CA MET A 121 -11.24 4.18 16.17
C MET A 121 -12.73 4.47 16.05
N HIS A 122 -13.47 3.52 15.48
CA HIS A 122 -14.90 3.65 15.14
C HIS A 122 -15.83 3.19 16.28
N GLU A 123 -15.28 2.76 17.40
CA GLU A 123 -16.03 2.40 18.60
C GLU A 123 -16.60 3.65 19.26
N LEU A 124 -17.87 3.57 19.69
CA LEU A 124 -18.52 4.64 20.42
C LEU A 124 -17.91 4.75 21.83
N LYS A 125 -17.05 5.73 22.03
CA LYS A 125 -16.45 6.04 23.34
C LYS A 125 -16.99 7.37 23.85
N LYS A 126 -17.58 7.35 25.05
CA LYS A 126 -18.12 8.56 25.69
C LYS A 126 -19.07 9.39 24.80
N GLY A 127 -19.87 8.71 23.99
CA GLY A 127 -20.84 9.34 23.09
C GLY A 127 -20.30 9.84 21.75
N SER A 128 -19.01 9.63 21.45
CA SER A 128 -18.42 9.98 20.16
C SER A 128 -17.57 8.83 19.60
N LYS A 129 -17.48 8.76 18.29
CA LYS A 129 -16.59 7.86 17.55
C LYS A 129 -15.71 8.66 16.60
N GLY A 130 -14.59 8.09 16.16
CA GLY A 130 -13.80 8.69 15.10
C GLY A 130 -14.56 8.72 13.77
N LYS A 131 -14.41 9.80 13.01
CA LYS A 131 -15.03 9.95 11.67
C LYS A 131 -14.11 9.36 10.60
N PHE A 132 -14.69 8.57 9.69
CA PHE A 132 -13.99 7.97 8.58
C PHE A 132 -14.57 8.43 7.23
N VAL A 133 -13.72 9.02 6.39
CA VAL A 133 -14.05 9.44 5.02
C VAL A 133 -13.21 8.66 4.04
N GLN A 134 -13.86 7.93 3.13
CA GLN A 134 -13.22 7.18 2.06
C GLN A 134 -13.45 7.85 0.71
N ILE A 135 -12.36 8.19 0.03
CA ILE A 135 -12.37 8.82 -1.30
C ILE A 135 -11.88 7.78 -2.31
N GLU A 136 -12.75 7.36 -3.22
CA GLU A 136 -12.42 6.35 -4.22
C GLU A 136 -13.38 6.39 -5.42
N PRO A 137 -12.98 5.88 -6.61
CA PRO A 137 -13.86 5.88 -7.79
C PRO A 137 -14.90 4.76 -7.79
N LYS A 138 -14.68 3.70 -7.00
CA LYS A 138 -15.52 2.51 -6.90
C LYS A 138 -15.71 2.16 -5.44
N LEU A 139 -16.95 1.92 -5.02
CA LEU A 139 -17.25 1.50 -3.65
C LEU A 139 -16.62 0.13 -3.35
N THR A 140 -15.67 0.12 -2.39
CA THR A 140 -15.04 -1.08 -1.84
C THR A 140 -15.73 -1.51 -0.55
N LEU A 141 -15.31 -2.65 0.04
CA LEU A 141 -15.77 -3.04 1.39
C LEU A 141 -15.32 -2.02 2.45
N THR A 142 -14.14 -1.45 2.27
CA THR A 142 -13.63 -0.36 3.13
C THR A 142 -14.52 0.88 3.00
N GLY A 143 -14.85 1.28 1.77
CA GLY A 143 -15.75 2.41 1.52
C GLY A 143 -17.16 2.21 2.05
N ALA A 144 -17.67 0.98 2.02
CA ALA A 144 -18.98 0.64 2.59
C ALA A 144 -19.04 0.75 4.14
N LYS A 145 -17.89 0.88 4.81
CA LYS A 145 -17.76 1.11 6.24
C LYS A 145 -17.46 2.55 6.61
N ALA A 146 -17.29 3.42 5.62
CA ALA A 146 -17.05 4.84 5.85
C ALA A 146 -18.31 5.56 6.35
N ASP A 147 -18.11 6.60 7.17
CA ASP A 147 -19.19 7.53 7.52
C ASP A 147 -19.57 8.37 6.31
N ASP A 148 -18.58 8.77 5.51
CA ASP A 148 -18.78 9.46 4.23
C ASP A 148 -17.98 8.74 3.14
N TRP A 149 -18.67 8.23 2.13
CA TRP A 149 -18.06 7.74 0.90
C TRP A 149 -18.15 8.83 -0.18
N VAL A 150 -17.00 9.23 -0.73
CA VAL A 150 -16.89 10.33 -1.67
C VAL A 150 -16.36 9.80 -3.00
N PRO A 151 -17.21 9.71 -4.04
CA PRO A 151 -16.78 9.26 -5.37
C PRO A 151 -15.88 10.31 -6.02
N ALA A 152 -14.65 9.92 -6.37
CA ALA A 152 -13.69 10.73 -7.09
C ALA A 152 -13.37 10.12 -8.45
N LYS A 153 -13.12 10.94 -9.48
CA LYS A 153 -12.62 10.43 -10.76
C LYS A 153 -11.28 9.69 -10.56
N PRO A 154 -11.04 8.58 -11.27
CA PRO A 154 -9.76 7.87 -11.19
C PRO A 154 -8.57 8.77 -11.42
N SER A 155 -7.46 8.50 -10.73
CA SER A 155 -6.18 9.22 -10.83
C SER A 155 -6.21 10.70 -10.44
N THR A 156 -7.23 11.15 -9.69
CA THR A 156 -7.36 12.56 -9.28
C THR A 156 -7.07 12.83 -7.80
N ASN A 157 -6.67 11.81 -7.03
CA ASN A 157 -6.40 11.91 -5.59
C ASN A 157 -5.36 12.99 -5.25
N LEU A 158 -4.31 13.13 -6.06
CA LEU A 158 -3.29 14.16 -5.87
C LEU A 158 -3.90 15.57 -5.94
N TYR A 159 -4.75 15.82 -6.95
CA TYR A 159 -5.41 17.12 -7.13
C TYR A 159 -6.32 17.45 -5.95
N LEU A 160 -7.06 16.45 -5.45
CA LEU A 160 -7.90 16.61 -4.28
C LEU A 160 -7.07 16.95 -3.03
N ALA A 161 -6.01 16.19 -2.76
CA ALA A 161 -5.13 16.45 -1.62
C ALA A 161 -4.53 17.85 -1.65
N LEU A 162 -4.05 18.30 -2.82
CA LEU A 162 -3.49 19.64 -2.98
C LEU A 162 -4.56 20.74 -2.84
N GLY A 163 -5.79 20.50 -3.33
CA GLY A 163 -6.93 21.40 -3.16
C GLY A 163 -7.34 21.54 -1.69
N ILE A 164 -7.37 20.46 -0.94
CA ILE A 164 -7.63 20.45 0.50
C ILE A 164 -6.54 21.26 1.23
N ILE A 165 -5.26 20.98 0.96
CA ILE A 165 -4.14 21.70 1.57
C ILE A 165 -4.18 23.20 1.23
N ASN A 166 -4.49 23.56 -0.02
CA ASN A 166 -4.64 24.96 -0.43
C ASN A 166 -5.74 25.65 0.35
N TYR A 167 -6.91 25.00 0.48
CA TYR A 167 -8.05 25.55 1.22
C TYR A 167 -7.71 25.76 2.71
N ILE A 168 -7.10 24.77 3.35
CA ILE A 168 -6.65 24.84 4.75
C ILE A 168 -5.68 26.01 4.94
N LYS A 169 -4.67 26.13 4.07
CA LYS A 169 -3.67 27.21 4.13
C LYS A 169 -4.30 28.58 3.92
N LYS A 170 -5.12 28.74 2.88
CA LYS A 170 -5.77 30.02 2.54
C LYS A 170 -6.68 30.52 3.65
N ASN A 171 -7.40 29.62 4.33
CA ASN A 171 -8.32 29.95 5.40
C ASN A 171 -7.68 29.88 6.80
N LYS A 172 -6.36 29.67 6.90
CA LYS A 172 -5.61 29.60 8.16
C LYS A 172 -6.18 28.57 9.18
N LEU A 173 -6.68 27.43 8.67
CA LEU A 173 -7.25 26.38 9.51
C LEU A 173 -6.18 25.49 10.17
N ASN A 174 -4.95 25.52 9.63
CA ASN A 174 -3.84 24.70 10.10
C ASN A 174 -3.30 25.17 11.47
N LYS A 175 -3.15 24.22 12.39
CA LYS A 175 -2.51 24.45 13.71
C LYS A 175 -0.97 24.48 13.61
N LYS A 176 -0.40 23.89 12.58
CA LYS A 176 1.06 23.86 12.31
C LYS A 176 1.34 24.43 10.92
N SER A 177 2.55 24.92 10.69
CA SER A 177 2.94 25.45 9.38
C SER A 177 2.86 24.38 8.29
N VAL A 178 2.32 24.75 7.14
CA VAL A 178 2.35 23.90 5.93
C VAL A 178 3.80 23.91 5.40
N PRO A 179 4.39 22.75 5.13
CA PRO A 179 5.76 22.67 4.62
C PRO A 179 5.96 23.50 3.34
N SER A 180 7.11 24.16 3.23
CA SER A 180 7.48 24.99 2.07
C SER A 180 7.70 24.16 0.78
N THR A 181 7.77 22.85 0.89
CA THR A 181 7.87 21.90 -0.24
C THR A 181 6.67 21.96 -1.17
N PHE A 182 5.50 22.35 -0.67
CA PHE A 182 4.30 22.51 -1.50
C PHE A 182 4.36 23.83 -2.29
N LYS A 183 4.93 23.77 -3.49
CA LYS A 183 4.97 24.90 -4.43
C LYS A 183 3.65 24.99 -5.21
N ASN A 184 3.31 26.22 -5.63
CA ASN A 184 2.16 26.48 -6.53
C ASN A 184 0.81 25.97 -6.03
N LEU A 185 0.58 25.92 -4.70
CA LEU A 185 -0.71 25.52 -4.13
C LEU A 185 -1.86 26.39 -4.61
N SER A 186 -1.62 27.67 -4.92
CA SER A 186 -2.60 28.63 -5.45
C SER A 186 -3.29 28.14 -6.72
N ASP A 187 -2.66 27.25 -7.49
CA ASP A 187 -3.22 26.69 -8.72
C ASP A 187 -4.34 25.67 -8.48
N TYR A 188 -4.45 25.19 -7.24
CA TYR A 188 -5.43 24.18 -6.83
C TYR A 188 -6.61 24.83 -6.09
N THR A 189 -7.33 25.74 -6.78
CA THR A 189 -8.56 26.33 -6.23
C THR A 189 -9.65 25.30 -6.06
N LEU A 190 -10.66 25.59 -5.22
CA LEU A 190 -11.79 24.68 -5.02
C LEU A 190 -12.51 24.35 -6.33
N GLU A 191 -12.74 25.36 -7.17
CA GLU A 191 -13.45 25.23 -8.45
C GLU A 191 -12.65 24.34 -9.41
N LYS A 192 -11.34 24.57 -9.52
CA LYS A 192 -10.46 23.75 -10.36
C LYS A 192 -10.36 22.32 -9.83
N THR A 193 -10.22 22.16 -8.52
CA THR A 193 -10.18 20.85 -7.87
C THR A 193 -11.49 20.09 -8.09
N SER A 194 -12.63 20.73 -7.89
CA SER A 194 -13.96 20.17 -8.14
C SER A 194 -14.11 19.70 -9.58
N LYS A 195 -13.75 20.54 -10.56
CA LYS A 195 -13.83 20.20 -11.99
C LYS A 195 -12.97 18.97 -12.35
N ILE A 196 -11.78 18.86 -11.78
CA ILE A 196 -10.84 17.75 -12.04
C ILE A 196 -11.35 16.47 -11.37
N THR A 197 -11.72 16.54 -10.09
CA THR A 197 -12.05 15.37 -9.28
C THR A 197 -13.50 14.89 -9.43
N GLY A 198 -14.39 15.77 -9.84
CA GLY A 198 -15.84 15.53 -9.88
C GLY A 198 -16.54 15.67 -8.53
N ILE A 199 -15.80 16.06 -7.47
CA ILE A 199 -16.33 16.27 -6.12
C ILE A 199 -16.82 17.72 -6.00
N SER A 200 -17.95 17.94 -5.33
CA SER A 200 -18.48 19.30 -5.14
C SER A 200 -17.55 20.19 -4.31
N THR A 201 -17.57 21.47 -4.54
CA THR A 201 -16.78 22.44 -3.76
C THR A 201 -17.16 22.41 -2.28
N GLU A 202 -18.42 22.18 -1.97
CA GLU A 202 -18.96 22.05 -0.63
C GLU A 202 -18.36 20.83 0.09
N SER A 203 -18.34 19.67 -0.57
CA SER A 203 -17.72 18.45 0.00
C SER A 203 -16.23 18.64 0.24
N ILE A 204 -15.50 19.28 -0.71
CA ILE A 204 -14.06 19.54 -0.54
C ILE A 204 -13.83 20.49 0.64
N LYS A 205 -14.63 21.53 0.81
CA LYS A 205 -14.56 22.43 1.97
C LYS A 205 -14.81 21.69 3.29
N GLN A 206 -15.87 20.88 3.33
CA GLN A 206 -16.22 20.14 4.55
C GLN A 206 -15.10 19.19 4.94
N ILE A 207 -14.56 18.41 3.99
CA ILE A 207 -13.40 17.54 4.24
C ILE A 207 -12.20 18.33 4.76
N ALA A 208 -11.92 19.50 4.17
CA ALA A 208 -10.80 20.33 4.57
C ALA A 208 -10.95 20.89 6.00
N VAL A 209 -12.16 21.30 6.37
CA VAL A 209 -12.47 21.82 7.71
C VAL A 209 -12.39 20.72 8.76
N ASP A 210 -12.98 19.55 8.47
CA ASP A 210 -13.00 18.42 9.39
C ASP A 210 -11.60 17.84 9.61
N PHE A 211 -10.74 17.91 8.59
CA PHE A 211 -9.36 17.38 8.65
C PHE A 211 -8.38 18.33 9.35
N ALA A 212 -8.61 19.64 9.37
CA ALA A 212 -7.71 20.65 9.94
C ALA A 212 -7.78 20.73 11.47
#